data_dac5378e343b12b302e9ec675d59441c
#
_entry.id   dac5378e343b12b302e9ec675d59441c
#
_cell.length_a   1.000
_cell.length_b   1.000
_cell.length_c   1.000
_cell.angle_alpha   90.00
_cell.angle_beta   90.00
_cell.angle_gamma   90.00
#
_symmetry.space_group_name_H-M   'P 1'
#
loop_
_entity.id
_entity.type
_entity.pdbx_description
1 polymer ?
#
loop_
_entity_poly.entity_id
_entity_poly.type
_entity_poly.pdbx_seq_one_letter_code
_entity_poly.pdbx_strand_id
1 'polypeptide(L)'
;MKLVSTLLATSIAAFGSSQVMAYEAGDIMVKAGVINVAPKNDNASITGVGKVQVKDDTQLGLTGTYMVTPQIGIEVLAATPFKHKIELDNGSTSTIGTTKHLPPTVSAQYYPMDPSSAIQPYVGAGLNMTFFFDEADAVKGNALGPLGDSFGLSVSAGINYDIDDKFLANVAVWYIDIDTELEGSNTALGKDYDVEIDPLVF
;
A
#
# COMPACT_ATOMS: atom_id res chain seq x y z
N MET A 1 12.24 20.22 -11.91
CA MET A 1 11.24 19.22 -12.36
C MET A 1 11.95 17.87 -12.33
N LYS A 2 11.87 17.15 -11.19
CA LYS A 2 12.45 15.79 -11.09
C LYS A 2 11.45 14.84 -11.73
N LEU A 3 11.87 14.12 -12.79
CA LEU A 3 11.10 13.01 -13.32
C LEU A 3 10.97 11.97 -12.21
N VAL A 4 9.76 11.78 -11.73
CA VAL A 4 9.40 10.61 -10.91
C VAL A 4 9.48 9.43 -11.88
N SER A 5 10.51 8.60 -11.74
CA SER A 5 10.58 7.31 -12.44
C SER A 5 9.56 6.39 -11.82
N THR A 6 8.33 6.45 -12.33
CA THR A 6 7.26 5.55 -11.96
C THR A 6 7.62 4.16 -12.48
N LEU A 7 8.11 3.28 -11.60
CA LEU A 7 8.19 1.85 -11.90
C LEU A 7 6.76 1.33 -11.95
N LEU A 8 6.29 0.99 -13.13
CA LEU A 8 5.01 0.29 -13.28
C LEU A 8 5.20 -1.12 -12.70
N ALA A 9 4.57 -1.38 -11.57
CA ALA A 9 4.58 -2.72 -10.98
C ALA A 9 3.65 -3.61 -11.83
N THR A 10 4.20 -4.67 -12.41
CA THR A 10 3.45 -5.67 -13.18
C THR A 10 3.43 -6.96 -12.40
N SER A 11 2.25 -7.43 -12.03
CA SER A 11 2.07 -8.74 -11.40
C SER A 11 1.63 -9.78 -12.43
N ILE A 12 2.08 -11.02 -12.25
CA ILE A 12 1.67 -12.17 -13.05
C ILE A 12 0.92 -13.13 -12.13
N ALA A 13 -0.32 -13.46 -12.48
CA ALA A 13 -1.14 -14.37 -11.70
C ALA A 13 -1.32 -15.72 -12.38
N ALA A 14 -1.55 -16.76 -11.59
CA ALA A 14 -1.86 -18.10 -12.06
C ALA A 14 -3.26 -18.53 -11.59
N PHE A 15 -4.06 -19.07 -12.50
CA PHE A 15 -5.37 -19.64 -12.23
C PHE A 15 -5.34 -21.15 -12.14
N GLY A 16 -6.18 -21.71 -11.30
CA GLY A 16 -6.41 -23.13 -11.20
C GLY A 16 -7.84 -23.51 -11.60
N SER A 17 -8.17 -23.48 -12.89
CA SER A 17 -9.25 -24.27 -13.51
C SER A 17 -9.32 -24.03 -15.02
N SER A 18 -9.57 -25.09 -15.76
CA SER A 18 -9.58 -25.12 -17.21
C SER A 18 -10.96 -24.77 -17.75
N GLN A 19 -11.14 -23.59 -18.32
CA GLN A 19 -12.08 -23.24 -19.41
C GLN A 19 -11.97 -21.75 -19.75
N VAL A 20 -12.23 -21.41 -21.02
CA VAL A 20 -12.20 -20.06 -21.56
C VAL A 20 -12.83 -19.02 -20.63
N MET A 21 -12.09 -18.23 -20.14
CA MET A 21 -11.91 -16.95 -19.47
C MET A 21 -13.13 -16.02 -19.38
N ALA A 22 -14.25 -16.50 -18.94
CA ALA A 22 -15.24 -15.62 -18.37
C ALA A 22 -15.08 -15.67 -16.85
N TYR A 23 -15.00 -14.54 -16.19
CA TYR A 23 -15.05 -14.49 -14.75
C TYR A 23 -16.38 -15.06 -14.28
N GLU A 24 -16.34 -16.04 -13.40
CA GLU A 24 -17.52 -16.70 -12.84
C GLU A 24 -17.57 -16.53 -11.32
N ALA A 25 -18.76 -16.62 -10.76
CA ALA A 25 -18.91 -16.64 -9.31
C ALA A 25 -18.24 -17.91 -8.74
N GLY A 26 -17.37 -17.73 -7.76
CA GLY A 26 -16.58 -18.80 -7.16
C GLY A 26 -15.12 -18.83 -7.64
N ASP A 27 -14.75 -18.08 -8.67
CA ASP A 27 -13.36 -18.00 -9.12
C ASP A 27 -12.45 -17.37 -8.09
N ILE A 28 -11.21 -17.87 -8.04
CA ILE A 28 -10.15 -17.33 -7.18
C ILE A 28 -8.99 -16.91 -8.07
N MET A 29 -8.68 -15.63 -8.06
CA MET A 29 -7.51 -15.06 -8.70
C MET A 29 -6.42 -14.80 -7.66
N VAL A 30 -5.20 -15.28 -7.91
CA VAL A 30 -4.03 -14.98 -7.07
C VAL A 30 -3.02 -14.22 -7.92
N LYS A 31 -2.64 -13.03 -7.47
CA LYS A 31 -1.67 -12.18 -8.16
C LYS A 31 -0.47 -11.96 -7.25
N ALA A 32 0.73 -12.14 -7.77
CA ALA A 32 1.98 -11.85 -7.07
C ALA A 32 2.80 -10.87 -7.90
N GLY A 33 3.42 -9.90 -7.25
CA GLY A 33 4.15 -8.87 -7.96
C GLY A 33 4.99 -8.00 -7.06
N VAL A 34 5.52 -6.94 -7.64
CA VAL A 34 6.27 -5.91 -6.93
C VAL A 34 5.31 -4.77 -6.61
N ILE A 35 5.31 -4.34 -5.36
CA ILE A 35 4.49 -3.25 -4.86
C ILE A 35 5.39 -2.15 -4.33
N ASN A 36 5.19 -0.92 -4.80
CA ASN A 36 5.82 0.28 -4.26
C ASN A 36 4.80 1.07 -3.43
N VAL A 37 5.16 1.37 -2.20
CA VAL A 37 4.41 2.26 -1.31
C VAL A 37 5.11 3.61 -1.31
N ALA A 38 4.43 4.62 -1.85
CA ALA A 38 4.92 5.99 -1.94
C ALA A 38 4.08 6.91 -1.03
N PRO A 39 4.53 7.17 0.21
CA PRO A 39 3.89 8.10 1.12
C PRO A 39 3.78 9.50 0.52
N LYS A 40 2.78 10.27 0.94
CA LYS A 40 2.69 11.69 0.56
C LYS A 40 3.91 12.46 1.06
N ASN A 41 4.20 13.60 0.46
CA ASN A 41 5.25 14.50 0.94
C ASN A 41 4.75 15.29 2.18
N ASP A 42 5.68 15.67 3.06
CA ASP A 42 5.39 16.47 4.27
C ASP A 42 4.41 15.74 5.24
N ASN A 43 4.79 14.55 5.68
CA ASN A 43 3.98 13.68 6.55
C ASN A 43 3.69 14.28 7.92
N ALA A 44 4.62 15.06 8.48
CA ALA A 44 4.43 15.83 9.70
C ALA A 44 5.31 17.07 9.72
N SER A 45 4.89 18.09 10.49
CA SER A 45 5.68 19.29 10.73
C SER A 45 5.81 19.52 12.24
N ILE A 46 7.06 19.45 12.74
CA ILE A 46 7.36 19.63 14.15
C ILE A 46 7.89 21.05 14.35
N THR A 47 7.13 21.89 15.06
CA THR A 47 7.47 23.29 15.29
C THR A 47 8.82 23.42 15.98
N GLY A 48 9.74 24.18 15.36
CA GLY A 48 11.09 24.40 15.88
C GLY A 48 12.08 23.26 15.60
N VAL A 49 11.64 22.17 14.97
CA VAL A 49 12.48 21.01 14.62
C VAL A 49 12.63 20.86 13.11
N GLY A 50 11.53 20.84 12.36
CA GLY A 50 11.54 20.69 10.90
C GLY A 50 10.39 19.86 10.37
N LYS A 51 10.46 19.49 9.08
CA LYS A 51 9.49 18.65 8.41
C LYS A 51 9.95 17.19 8.45
N VAL A 52 9.01 16.29 8.76
CA VAL A 52 9.24 14.85 8.75
C VAL A 52 8.74 14.30 7.41
N GLN A 53 9.56 13.48 6.78
CA GLN A 53 9.26 12.79 5.53
C GLN A 53 9.45 11.28 5.69
N VAL A 54 8.49 10.52 5.24
CA VAL A 54 8.57 9.06 5.13
C VAL A 54 8.92 8.70 3.70
N LYS A 55 10.01 7.95 3.50
CA LYS A 55 10.49 7.58 2.16
C LYS A 55 9.73 6.37 1.63
N ASP A 56 9.62 6.28 0.31
CA ASP A 56 9.06 5.13 -0.39
C ASP A 56 9.85 3.84 -0.14
N ASP A 57 9.15 2.73 -0.23
CA ASP A 57 9.75 1.39 -0.18
C ASP A 57 9.04 0.46 -1.17
N THR A 58 9.80 -0.53 -1.64
CA THR A 58 9.32 -1.50 -2.64
C THR A 58 9.48 -2.90 -2.11
N GLN A 59 8.39 -3.67 -2.11
CA GLN A 59 8.33 -5.01 -1.56
C GLN A 59 7.60 -5.97 -2.50
N LEU A 60 7.66 -7.28 -2.15
CA LEU A 60 6.83 -8.28 -2.81
C LEU A 60 5.41 -8.22 -2.25
N GLY A 61 4.44 -8.21 -3.14
CA GLY A 61 3.02 -8.22 -2.82
C GLY A 61 2.29 -9.43 -3.36
N LEU A 62 1.23 -9.78 -2.68
CA LEU A 62 0.32 -10.86 -3.02
C LEU A 62 -1.10 -10.35 -2.87
N THR A 63 -1.95 -10.60 -3.89
CA THR A 63 -3.39 -10.40 -3.74
C THR A 63 -4.13 -11.70 -4.04
N GLY A 64 -5.22 -11.92 -3.32
CA GLY A 64 -6.19 -12.97 -3.60
C GLY A 64 -7.56 -12.36 -3.78
N THR A 65 -8.18 -12.58 -4.94
CA THR A 65 -9.54 -12.09 -5.24
C THR A 65 -10.48 -13.27 -5.39
N TYR A 66 -11.57 -13.29 -4.62
CA TYR A 66 -12.68 -14.23 -4.77
C TYR A 66 -13.83 -13.53 -5.50
N MET A 67 -14.27 -14.10 -6.62
CA MET A 67 -15.40 -13.58 -7.39
C MET A 67 -16.72 -13.99 -6.75
N VAL A 68 -17.44 -13.02 -6.19
CA VAL A 68 -18.78 -13.24 -5.61
C VAL A 68 -19.84 -13.34 -6.71
N THR A 69 -19.65 -12.56 -7.76
CA THR A 69 -20.40 -12.61 -9.02
C THR A 69 -19.42 -12.45 -10.17
N PRO A 70 -19.81 -12.65 -11.44
CA PRO A 70 -18.92 -12.41 -12.57
C PRO A 70 -18.34 -10.99 -12.65
N GLN A 71 -18.92 -10.03 -11.94
CA GLN A 71 -18.54 -8.63 -11.98
C GLN A 71 -18.13 -8.06 -10.62
N ILE A 72 -18.26 -8.83 -9.53
CA ILE A 72 -17.92 -8.36 -8.17
C ILE A 72 -16.97 -9.35 -7.53
N GLY A 73 -15.80 -8.87 -7.12
CA GLY A 73 -14.80 -9.63 -6.38
C GLY A 73 -14.53 -9.04 -4.99
N ILE A 74 -14.09 -9.88 -4.08
CA ILE A 74 -13.51 -9.45 -2.79
C ILE A 74 -12.03 -9.76 -2.84
N GLU A 75 -11.20 -8.74 -2.75
CA GLU A 75 -9.75 -8.86 -2.78
C GLU A 75 -9.16 -8.67 -1.38
N VAL A 76 -8.17 -9.50 -1.07
CA VAL A 76 -7.26 -9.29 0.05
C VAL A 76 -5.88 -8.99 -0.51
N LEU A 77 -5.34 -7.85 -0.13
CA LEU A 77 -3.97 -7.43 -0.44
C LEU A 77 -3.10 -7.68 0.79
N ALA A 78 -1.97 -8.34 0.58
CA ALA A 78 -0.90 -8.52 1.56
C ALA A 78 0.46 -8.28 0.89
N ALA A 79 1.47 -7.94 1.68
CA ALA A 79 2.83 -7.74 1.20
C ALA A 79 3.85 -8.22 2.24
N THR A 80 5.10 -8.39 1.84
CA THR A 80 6.18 -8.45 2.81
C THR A 80 6.33 -7.10 3.52
N PRO A 81 6.82 -7.07 4.78
CA PRO A 81 6.89 -5.82 5.54
C PRO A 81 7.67 -4.73 4.80
N PHE A 82 7.02 -3.58 4.63
CA PHE A 82 7.67 -2.38 4.11
C PHE A 82 8.59 -1.78 5.18
N LYS A 83 9.76 -1.27 4.75
CA LYS A 83 10.70 -0.60 5.63
C LYS A 83 10.96 0.82 5.14
N HIS A 84 10.37 1.79 5.81
CA HIS A 84 10.52 3.19 5.48
C HIS A 84 11.62 3.86 6.30
N LYS A 85 12.39 4.73 5.64
CA LYS A 85 13.28 5.67 6.31
C LYS A 85 12.49 6.92 6.66
N ILE A 86 12.67 7.38 7.88
CA ILE A 86 12.10 8.63 8.35
C ILE A 86 13.22 9.68 8.28
N GLU A 87 12.97 10.76 7.55
CA GLU A 87 13.91 11.85 7.37
C GLU A 87 13.36 13.14 7.95
N LEU A 88 14.25 13.91 8.54
CA LEU A 88 13.99 15.27 9.02
C LEU A 88 14.65 16.28 8.07
N ASP A 89 13.86 17.23 7.58
CA ASP A 89 14.32 18.38 6.82
C ASP A 89 14.18 19.65 7.68
N ASN A 90 15.33 20.17 8.12
CA ASN A 90 15.45 21.42 8.86
C ASN A 90 16.42 22.40 8.19
N GLY A 91 16.53 22.32 6.85
CA GLY A 91 17.52 23.03 6.03
C GLY A 91 18.65 22.12 5.55
N SER A 92 18.78 20.93 6.16
CA SER A 92 19.54 19.80 5.63
C SER A 92 18.79 18.52 5.97
N THR A 93 18.69 17.58 5.01
CA THR A 93 17.96 16.33 5.19
C THR A 93 18.84 15.31 5.90
N SER A 94 18.34 14.72 6.98
CA SER A 94 19.01 13.67 7.74
C SER A 94 18.04 12.55 8.11
N THR A 95 18.48 11.29 8.03
CA THR A 95 17.68 10.15 8.51
C THR A 95 17.66 10.16 10.04
N ILE A 96 16.46 10.19 10.61
CA ILE A 96 16.23 10.21 12.07
C ILE A 96 15.69 8.89 12.60
N GLY A 97 15.19 8.01 11.74
CA GLY A 97 14.68 6.71 12.16
C GLY A 97 14.29 5.82 10.99
N THR A 98 13.82 4.63 11.33
CA THR A 98 13.19 3.68 10.40
C THR A 98 12.02 3.03 11.09
N THR A 99 10.97 2.74 10.32
CA THR A 99 9.82 1.94 10.78
C THR A 99 9.52 0.85 9.78
N LYS A 100 8.96 -0.25 10.25
CA LYS A 100 8.34 -1.27 9.40
C LYS A 100 6.84 -1.26 9.57
N HIS A 101 6.13 -1.55 8.50
CA HIS A 101 4.69 -1.72 8.56
C HIS A 101 4.19 -2.85 7.65
N LEU A 102 3.01 -3.35 7.99
CA LEU A 102 2.21 -4.27 7.18
C LEU A 102 0.82 -3.67 7.01
N PRO A 103 0.41 -3.32 5.77
CA PRO A 103 -0.91 -2.74 5.49
C PRO A 103 -1.87 -3.75 4.83
N PRO A 104 -2.32 -4.84 5.50
CA PRO A 104 -3.34 -5.69 4.92
C PRO A 104 -4.58 -4.87 4.58
N THR A 105 -5.12 -5.12 3.38
CA THR A 105 -6.28 -4.40 2.86
C THR A 105 -7.30 -5.38 2.33
N VAL A 106 -8.57 -5.16 2.65
CA VAL A 106 -9.70 -5.93 2.12
C VAL A 106 -10.59 -4.99 1.33
N SER A 107 -10.84 -5.30 0.05
CA SER A 107 -11.57 -4.44 -0.87
C SER A 107 -12.65 -5.20 -1.63
N ALA A 108 -13.79 -4.56 -1.86
CA ALA A 108 -14.73 -4.97 -2.90
C ALA A 108 -14.29 -4.35 -4.23
N GLN A 109 -14.22 -5.15 -5.27
CA GLN A 109 -13.86 -4.73 -6.63
C GLN A 109 -15.03 -4.91 -7.58
N TYR A 110 -15.22 -3.97 -8.48
CA TYR A 110 -16.21 -4.02 -9.55
C TYR A 110 -15.53 -4.03 -10.93
N TYR A 111 -15.89 -5.01 -11.74
CA TYR A 111 -15.40 -5.28 -13.09
C TYR A 111 -16.53 -4.94 -14.09
N PRO A 112 -16.49 -3.78 -14.75
CA PRO A 112 -17.60 -3.28 -15.59
C PRO A 112 -17.72 -3.95 -16.96
N MET A 113 -16.68 -4.66 -17.40
CA MET A 113 -16.67 -5.28 -18.74
C MET A 113 -17.43 -6.60 -18.76
N ASP A 114 -17.67 -7.08 -19.98
CA ASP A 114 -18.16 -8.44 -20.17
C ASP A 114 -17.18 -9.43 -19.53
N PRO A 115 -17.65 -10.40 -18.73
CA PRO A 115 -16.77 -11.37 -18.05
C PRO A 115 -15.84 -12.15 -18.98
N SER A 116 -16.18 -12.29 -20.26
CA SER A 116 -15.36 -12.96 -21.30
C SER A 116 -14.34 -12.05 -21.98
N SER A 117 -14.26 -10.77 -21.59
CA SER A 117 -13.30 -9.85 -22.17
C SER A 117 -11.89 -10.15 -21.66
N ALA A 118 -10.92 -10.24 -22.55
CA ALA A 118 -9.51 -10.41 -22.19
C ALA A 118 -8.92 -9.21 -21.44
N ILE A 119 -9.58 -8.06 -21.46
CA ILE A 119 -9.18 -6.86 -20.74
C ILE A 119 -10.26 -6.54 -19.71
N GLN A 120 -9.91 -6.63 -18.44
CA GLN A 120 -10.81 -6.45 -17.31
C GLN A 120 -10.33 -5.26 -16.45
N PRO A 121 -10.74 -4.03 -16.79
CA PRO A 121 -10.55 -2.90 -15.87
C PRO A 121 -11.42 -3.09 -14.64
N TYR A 122 -10.96 -2.60 -13.50
CA TYR A 122 -11.74 -2.62 -12.27
C TYR A 122 -11.50 -1.39 -11.43
N VAL A 123 -12.45 -1.12 -10.56
CA VAL A 123 -12.34 -0.16 -9.45
C VAL A 123 -12.69 -0.88 -8.15
N GLY A 124 -12.08 -0.44 -7.06
CA GLY A 124 -12.31 -1.05 -5.76
C GLY A 124 -12.40 -0.02 -4.65
N ALA A 125 -13.08 -0.41 -3.58
CA ALA A 125 -13.10 0.32 -2.33
C ALA A 125 -13.04 -0.67 -1.17
N GLY A 126 -12.34 -0.31 -0.10
CA GLY A 126 -12.09 -1.24 0.99
C GLY A 126 -11.62 -0.59 2.27
N LEU A 127 -11.19 -1.47 3.18
CA LEU A 127 -10.68 -1.14 4.49
C LEU A 127 -9.23 -1.59 4.57
N ASN A 128 -8.40 -0.74 5.11
CA ASN A 128 -7.01 -1.00 5.42
C ASN A 128 -6.82 -1.06 6.93
N MET A 129 -5.95 -1.94 7.38
CA MET A 129 -5.45 -1.98 8.75
C MET A 129 -3.93 -2.03 8.66
N THR A 130 -3.24 -1.00 9.15
CA THR A 130 -1.78 -0.91 9.10
C THR A 130 -1.20 -1.13 10.47
N PHE A 131 -0.32 -2.13 10.58
CA PHE A 131 0.42 -2.44 11.79
C PHE A 131 1.84 -1.92 11.67
N PHE A 132 2.27 -1.10 12.63
CA PHE A 132 3.64 -0.59 12.74
C PHE A 132 4.45 -1.42 13.73
N PHE A 133 5.73 -1.65 13.42
CA PHE A 133 6.64 -2.43 14.26
C PHE A 133 8.11 -2.19 13.86
N ASP A 134 9.04 -2.70 14.68
CA ASP A 134 10.49 -2.61 14.45
C ASP A 134 10.96 -1.15 14.21
N GLU A 135 10.45 -0.22 15.00
CA GLU A 135 10.89 1.16 14.96
C GLU A 135 12.29 1.28 15.54
N ALA A 136 13.16 1.94 14.82
CA ALA A 136 14.52 2.16 15.24
C ALA A 136 14.93 3.61 15.04
N ASP A 137 15.31 4.26 16.14
CA ASP A 137 15.87 5.61 16.12
C ASP A 137 17.29 5.63 15.59
N ALA A 138 17.57 6.49 14.62
CA ALA A 138 18.92 6.76 14.17
C ALA A 138 19.66 7.71 15.13
N VAL A 139 18.93 8.42 15.98
CA VAL A 139 19.43 9.31 17.00
C VAL A 139 19.41 8.61 18.38
N LYS A 140 20.59 8.47 19.00
CA LYS A 140 20.66 7.86 20.34
C LYS A 140 19.83 8.68 21.34
N GLY A 141 18.89 8.03 22.00
CA GLY A 141 18.16 8.60 23.12
C GLY A 141 16.64 8.60 23.00
N ASN A 142 16.04 7.68 22.22
CA ASN A 142 14.57 7.58 22.10
C ASN A 142 13.91 8.92 21.73
N ALA A 143 14.43 9.54 20.68
CA ALA A 143 13.99 10.87 20.25
C ALA A 143 12.58 10.85 19.63
N LEU A 144 12.19 9.69 19.07
CA LEU A 144 10.89 9.42 18.51
C LEU A 144 10.21 8.33 19.33
N GLY A 145 8.92 8.47 19.58
CA GLY A 145 8.11 7.42 20.20
C GLY A 145 7.64 6.38 19.15
N PRO A 146 6.91 5.34 19.58
CA PRO A 146 6.29 4.39 18.69
C PRO A 146 5.19 5.05 17.85
N LEU A 147 4.91 4.43 16.68
CA LEU A 147 3.76 4.77 15.84
C LEU A 147 2.57 3.87 16.22
N GLY A 148 1.40 4.47 16.38
CA GLY A 148 0.16 3.74 16.61
C GLY A 148 -0.29 3.00 15.34
N ASP A 149 -1.04 1.88 15.54
CA ASP A 149 -1.67 1.20 14.41
C ASP A 149 -2.72 2.11 13.74
N SER A 150 -2.92 1.94 12.43
CA SER A 150 -3.86 2.74 11.66
C SER A 150 -4.99 1.88 11.08
N PHE A 151 -6.18 2.46 11.04
CA PHE A 151 -7.33 1.88 10.36
C PHE A 151 -7.96 2.95 9.47
N GLY A 152 -7.99 2.69 8.15
CA GLY A 152 -8.45 3.67 7.17
C GLY A 152 -9.18 3.06 5.99
N LEU A 153 -9.60 3.93 5.09
CA LEU A 153 -10.24 3.55 3.84
C LEU A 153 -9.20 3.32 2.75
N SER A 154 -9.56 2.52 1.76
CA SER A 154 -8.79 2.38 0.54
C SER A 154 -9.67 2.49 -0.69
N VAL A 155 -9.13 3.06 -1.75
CA VAL A 155 -9.72 3.01 -3.09
C VAL A 155 -8.67 2.52 -4.06
N SER A 156 -9.11 1.77 -5.08
CA SER A 156 -8.22 1.20 -6.07
C SER A 156 -8.78 1.28 -7.48
N ALA A 157 -7.88 1.25 -8.44
CA ALA A 157 -8.20 1.05 -9.84
C ALA A 157 -7.11 0.21 -10.48
N GLY A 158 -7.49 -0.68 -11.40
CA GLY A 158 -6.52 -1.53 -12.09
C GLY A 158 -7.09 -2.13 -13.36
N ILE A 159 -6.23 -2.87 -14.05
CA ILE A 159 -6.57 -3.60 -15.26
C ILE A 159 -5.91 -4.97 -15.17
N ASN A 160 -6.72 -6.02 -15.32
CA ASN A 160 -6.24 -7.36 -15.62
C ASN A 160 -6.21 -7.53 -17.15
N TYR A 161 -5.16 -8.14 -17.66
CA TYR A 161 -5.06 -8.62 -19.03
C TYR A 161 -4.86 -10.13 -18.99
N ASP A 162 -5.88 -10.85 -19.42
CA ASP A 162 -5.86 -12.31 -19.46
C ASP A 162 -4.99 -12.77 -20.63
N ILE A 163 -3.87 -13.43 -20.34
CA ILE A 163 -2.88 -13.91 -21.31
C ILE A 163 -3.36 -15.25 -21.87
N ASP A 164 -3.82 -16.13 -21.01
CA ASP A 164 -4.39 -17.44 -21.33
C ASP A 164 -5.30 -17.91 -20.18
N ASP A 165 -5.75 -19.17 -20.23
CA ASP A 165 -6.67 -19.77 -19.24
C ASP A 165 -6.12 -19.85 -17.81
N LYS A 166 -4.85 -19.54 -17.60
CA LYS A 166 -4.16 -19.71 -16.31
C LYS A 166 -3.43 -18.47 -15.84
N PHE A 167 -3.07 -17.59 -16.75
CA PHE A 167 -2.22 -16.46 -16.47
C PHE A 167 -2.86 -15.15 -16.89
N LEU A 168 -2.76 -14.19 -16.01
CA LEU A 168 -3.08 -12.79 -16.31
C LEU A 168 -1.91 -11.88 -15.93
N ALA A 169 -1.81 -10.75 -16.59
CA ALA A 169 -1.01 -9.63 -16.16
C ALA A 169 -1.91 -8.59 -15.49
N ASN A 170 -1.41 -7.94 -14.45
CA ASN A 170 -2.15 -6.91 -13.73
C ASN A 170 -1.30 -5.65 -13.54
N VAL A 171 -1.95 -4.51 -13.69
CA VAL A 171 -1.42 -3.21 -13.26
C VAL A 171 -2.51 -2.54 -12.41
N ALA A 172 -2.13 -2.02 -11.26
CA ALA A 172 -3.08 -1.39 -10.36
C ALA A 172 -2.45 -0.25 -9.56
N VAL A 173 -3.31 0.62 -9.05
CA VAL A 173 -2.98 1.68 -8.11
C VAL A 173 -3.99 1.67 -6.99
N TRP A 174 -3.52 1.88 -5.76
CA TRP A 174 -4.33 2.10 -4.58
C TRP A 174 -3.98 3.45 -3.98
N TYR A 175 -4.97 4.12 -3.44
CA TYR A 175 -4.81 5.17 -2.46
C TYR A 175 -5.33 4.61 -1.14
N ILE A 176 -4.50 4.68 -0.10
CA ILE A 176 -4.81 4.14 1.21
C ILE A 176 -4.71 5.28 2.21
N ASP A 177 -5.77 5.49 2.97
CA ASP A 177 -5.83 6.42 4.09
C ASP A 177 -5.10 5.77 5.29
N ILE A 178 -3.94 6.29 5.64
CA ILE A 178 -3.11 5.80 6.76
C ILE A 178 -2.72 7.00 7.61
N ASP A 179 -3.50 7.19 8.67
CA ASP A 179 -3.21 8.16 9.71
C ASP A 179 -2.71 7.43 10.96
N THR A 180 -1.59 7.88 11.50
CA THR A 180 -1.00 7.33 12.72
C THR A 180 -0.56 8.44 13.65
N GLU A 181 -0.36 8.12 14.90
CA GLU A 181 0.11 9.04 15.93
C GLU A 181 1.51 8.64 16.39
N LEU A 182 2.42 9.61 16.37
CA LEU A 182 3.75 9.46 16.95
C LEU A 182 3.64 9.77 18.45
N GLU A 183 3.81 8.76 19.30
CA GLU A 183 3.77 8.90 20.74
C GLU A 183 5.03 9.62 21.27
N GLY A 184 5.04 10.94 21.22
CA GLY A 184 6.18 11.78 21.60
C GLY A 184 6.14 12.28 23.04
N SER A 185 5.05 12.07 23.80
CA SER A 185 4.84 12.63 25.13
C SER A 185 5.89 12.21 26.16
N ASN A 186 6.43 11.01 26.03
CA ASN A 186 7.48 10.45 26.89
C ASN A 186 8.89 10.56 26.31
N THR A 187 9.08 11.34 25.27
CA THR A 187 10.34 11.54 24.55
C THR A 187 10.82 12.99 24.65
N ALA A 188 11.90 13.33 23.94
CA ALA A 188 12.38 14.70 23.84
C ALA A 188 11.39 15.66 23.14
N LEU A 189 10.36 15.12 22.45
CA LEU A 189 9.32 15.91 21.78
C LEU A 189 8.29 16.48 22.74
N GLY A 190 8.03 15.81 23.89
CA GLY A 190 7.17 16.28 24.98
C GLY A 190 5.67 16.29 24.69
N LYS A 191 5.23 15.84 23.51
CA LYS A 191 3.83 15.68 23.11
C LYS A 191 3.70 14.74 21.92
N ASP A 192 2.51 14.27 21.66
CA ASP A 192 2.17 13.42 20.53
C ASP A 192 1.94 14.26 19.25
N TYR A 193 2.15 13.65 18.09
CA TYR A 193 2.03 14.29 16.78
C TYR A 193 1.30 13.38 15.80
N ASP A 194 0.32 13.92 15.11
CA ASP A 194 -0.33 13.25 13.98
C ASP A 194 0.64 13.12 12.81
N VAL A 195 0.70 11.94 12.22
CA VAL A 195 1.52 11.60 11.06
C VAL A 195 0.60 11.02 9.98
N GLU A 196 0.39 11.78 8.94
CA GLU A 196 -0.42 11.36 7.80
C GLU A 196 0.51 10.76 6.73
N ILE A 197 0.33 9.50 6.41
CA ILE A 197 1.17 8.78 5.43
C ILE A 197 0.51 8.78 4.06
N ASP A 198 -0.77 8.46 3.99
CA ASP A 198 -1.67 8.51 2.82
C ASP A 198 -0.96 8.12 1.51
N PRO A 199 -0.43 6.91 1.41
CA PRO A 199 0.40 6.54 0.27
C PRO A 199 -0.42 6.32 -0.99
N LEU A 200 0.22 6.60 -2.13
CA LEU A 200 -0.07 5.92 -3.37
C LEU A 200 0.71 4.61 -3.40
N VAL A 201 0.01 3.53 -3.75
CA VAL A 201 0.55 2.17 -3.84
C VAL A 201 0.37 1.67 -5.27
N PHE A 202 1.43 1.18 -5.90
CA PHE A 202 1.39 0.67 -7.27
C PHE A 202 2.41 -0.44 -7.52
#